data_a8e7e70c39bfdf158e9309c966d63aa3
#
_entry.id   a8e7e70c39bfdf158e9309c966d63aa3
#
_cell.length_a   1.000
_cell.length_b   1.000
_cell.length_c   1.000
_cell.angle_alpha   90.00
_cell.angle_beta   90.00
_cell.angle_gamma   90.00
#
_symmetry.space_group_name_H-M   'P 1'
#
loop_
_entity.id
_entity.type
_entity.pdbx_description
1 polymer ?
#
loop_
_entity_poly.entity_id
_entity_poly.type
_entity_poly.pdbx_seq_one_letter_code
_entity_poly.pdbx_strand_id
1 'polypeptide(L)'
;MNNMRMTFLALALGLFVCSCTPKGWTEWEKTVIERSDSVMYVCVMPRDSAILRAPSRDFGQEELQSAQLKTLLDKMYRTLTDPSQDGVGIAAPQIGINRRVILVMRYDKPGEPIEPYLNIQIDSLLGEKEPGPEGCLSLPPYRGIVRRYPRVQISYVRPDGTPVTEKVEGYSAVIFQHECDHLDGILYTDRADTVYVNENWAAERENFSYEKPGWWR
;
A
#
# COMPACT_ATOMS: atom_id res chain seq x y z
N MET A 1 44.72 39.51 39.67
CA MET A 1 44.72 38.24 38.92
C MET A 1 43.35 38.07 38.31
N ASN A 2 43.17 38.47 37.05
CA ASN A 2 41.92 38.47 36.30
C ASN A 2 41.76 37.13 35.55
N ASN A 3 40.80 36.32 35.96
CA ASN A 3 40.41 35.10 35.22
C ASN A 3 39.37 35.47 34.17
N MET A 4 39.79 35.56 32.92
CA MET A 4 38.93 35.75 31.75
C MET A 4 38.41 34.35 31.33
N ARG A 5 37.10 34.08 31.57
CA ARG A 5 36.41 32.89 31.07
C ARG A 5 36.00 33.12 29.64
N MET A 6 36.66 32.45 28.70
CA MET A 6 36.25 32.36 27.33
C MET A 6 35.09 31.40 27.15
N THR A 7 33.90 31.92 26.83
CA THR A 7 32.70 31.13 26.49
C THR A 7 32.79 30.80 25.01
N PHE A 8 32.97 29.53 24.67
CA PHE A 8 32.87 29.06 23.29
C PHE A 8 31.37 28.88 22.94
N LEU A 9 30.88 29.72 22.03
CA LEU A 9 29.56 29.60 21.43
C LEU A 9 29.68 28.60 20.27
N ALA A 10 29.22 27.37 20.47
CA ALA A 10 29.14 26.38 19.42
C ALA A 10 27.93 26.69 18.52
N LEU A 11 28.21 27.18 17.33
CA LEU A 11 27.19 27.38 16.29
C LEU A 11 26.88 26.02 15.66
N ALA A 12 25.75 25.39 16.06
CA ALA A 12 25.26 24.18 15.42
C ALA A 12 24.62 24.59 14.07
N LEU A 13 25.36 24.36 12.99
CA LEU A 13 24.84 24.49 11.63
C LEU A 13 23.92 23.30 11.35
N GLY A 14 22.62 23.47 11.57
CA GLY A 14 21.61 22.49 11.19
C GLY A 14 21.53 22.39 9.66
N LEU A 15 22.08 21.33 9.09
CA LEU A 15 21.83 20.95 7.70
C LEU A 15 20.36 20.59 7.55
N PHE A 16 19.54 21.55 7.12
CA PHE A 16 18.21 21.28 6.59
C PHE A 16 18.39 20.54 5.27
N VAL A 17 18.37 19.21 5.32
CA VAL A 17 18.19 18.40 4.11
C VAL A 17 16.74 18.60 3.68
N CYS A 18 16.53 19.56 2.79
CA CYS A 18 15.25 19.72 2.10
C CYS A 18 15.06 18.46 1.23
N SER A 19 14.32 17.50 1.75
CA SER A 19 13.89 16.32 0.98
C SER A 19 12.91 16.85 -0.08
N CYS A 20 13.43 17.21 -1.26
CA CYS A 20 12.61 17.48 -2.43
C CYS A 20 11.99 16.16 -2.89
N THR A 21 10.81 15.81 -2.33
CA THR A 21 9.98 14.79 -2.95
C THR A 21 9.64 15.26 -4.37
N PRO A 22 9.86 14.40 -5.39
CA PRO A 22 9.54 14.77 -6.77
C PRO A 22 8.05 15.16 -6.86
N LYS A 23 7.77 16.35 -7.40
CA LYS A 23 6.40 16.74 -7.73
C LYS A 23 6.00 16.04 -9.03
N GLY A 24 4.78 15.51 -9.08
CA GLY A 24 4.25 14.86 -10.27
C GLY A 24 4.63 13.38 -10.39
N TRP A 25 4.16 12.77 -11.47
CA TRP A 25 4.44 11.39 -11.83
C TRP A 25 5.91 11.21 -12.26
N THR A 26 6.61 10.22 -11.71
CA THR A 26 7.96 9.87 -12.17
C THR A 26 7.90 9.15 -13.51
N GLU A 27 9.00 9.14 -14.26
CA GLU A 27 9.10 8.41 -15.52
C GLU A 27 8.89 6.90 -15.35
N TRP A 28 9.30 6.35 -14.20
CA TRP A 28 9.04 4.95 -13.86
C TRP A 28 7.53 4.69 -13.68
N GLU A 29 6.83 5.51 -12.89
CA GLU A 29 5.40 5.38 -12.68
C GLU A 29 4.61 5.48 -13.99
N LYS A 30 4.95 6.45 -14.84
CA LYS A 30 4.36 6.57 -16.19
C LYS A 30 4.61 5.32 -17.02
N THR A 31 5.85 4.83 -17.04
CA THR A 31 6.21 3.60 -17.76
C THR A 31 5.40 2.40 -17.30
N VAL A 32 5.25 2.22 -15.98
CA VAL A 32 4.45 1.13 -15.41
C VAL A 32 2.99 1.25 -15.82
N ILE A 33 2.40 2.45 -15.71
CA ILE A 33 1.01 2.70 -16.08
C ILE A 33 0.78 2.46 -17.58
N GLU A 34 1.68 2.91 -18.45
CA GLU A 34 1.52 2.85 -19.89
C GLU A 34 1.77 1.45 -20.46
N ARG A 35 2.84 0.79 -19.99
CA ARG A 35 3.32 -0.50 -20.55
C ARG A 35 2.66 -1.73 -19.96
N SER A 36 2.02 -1.62 -18.80
CA SER A 36 1.28 -2.74 -18.22
C SER A 36 0.06 -3.07 -19.06
N ASP A 37 -0.28 -4.35 -19.13
CA ASP A 37 -1.55 -4.83 -19.63
C ASP A 37 -2.73 -4.36 -18.76
N SER A 38 -3.95 -4.74 -19.12
CA SER A 38 -5.15 -4.43 -18.32
C SER A 38 -5.07 -5.05 -16.90
N VAL A 39 -4.49 -6.25 -16.79
CA VAL A 39 -4.10 -6.90 -15.54
C VAL A 39 -2.61 -6.66 -15.36
N MET A 40 -2.24 -6.02 -14.24
CA MET A 40 -0.86 -5.60 -14.00
C MET A 40 -0.03 -6.73 -13.38
N TYR A 41 1.27 -6.68 -13.62
CA TYR A 41 2.20 -7.53 -12.90
C TYR A 41 2.15 -7.26 -11.40
N VAL A 42 2.00 -8.31 -10.59
CA VAL A 42 2.05 -8.23 -9.14
C VAL A 42 3.47 -8.52 -8.64
N CYS A 43 4.02 -7.53 -7.94
CA CYS A 43 5.33 -7.64 -7.30
C CYS A 43 5.32 -8.68 -6.20
N VAL A 44 6.35 -9.53 -6.15
CA VAL A 44 6.45 -10.62 -5.16
C VAL A 44 7.77 -10.63 -4.41
N MET A 45 7.72 -11.03 -3.14
CA MET A 45 8.92 -11.26 -2.34
C MET A 45 9.61 -12.58 -2.71
N PRO A 46 10.95 -12.65 -2.64
CA PRO A 46 11.89 -11.56 -2.31
C PRO A 46 12.31 -10.71 -3.51
N ARG A 47 11.91 -11.09 -4.72
CA ARG A 47 12.37 -10.52 -6.01
C ARG A 47 12.15 -8.99 -6.10
N ASP A 48 11.00 -8.52 -5.68
CA ASP A 48 10.60 -7.12 -5.81
C ASP A 48 10.63 -6.37 -4.47
N SER A 49 11.48 -6.83 -3.54
CA SER A 49 11.57 -6.29 -2.18
C SER A 49 11.85 -4.79 -2.13
N ALA A 50 12.65 -4.27 -3.06
CA ALA A 50 12.98 -2.83 -3.10
C ALA A 50 11.72 -1.94 -3.26
N ILE A 51 10.73 -2.39 -4.03
CA ILE A 51 9.46 -1.68 -4.23
C ILE A 51 8.53 -1.93 -3.06
N LEU A 52 8.36 -3.20 -2.68
CA LEU A 52 7.42 -3.60 -1.62
C LEU A 52 7.80 -3.08 -0.22
N ARG A 53 9.08 -2.76 -0.01
CA ARG A 53 9.60 -2.25 1.26
C ARG A 53 9.82 -0.73 1.28
N ALA A 54 9.62 -0.06 0.16
CA ALA A 54 9.74 1.39 0.10
C ALA A 54 8.44 2.07 0.55
N PRO A 55 8.51 3.18 1.32
CA PRO A 55 7.32 3.93 1.70
C PRO A 55 6.69 4.61 0.47
N SER A 56 5.37 4.68 0.47
CA SER A 56 4.60 5.35 -0.56
C SER A 56 4.44 6.83 -0.26
N ARG A 57 4.41 7.65 -1.30
CA ARG A 57 4.18 9.09 -1.22
C ARG A 57 2.74 9.47 -1.59
N ASP A 58 2.27 10.58 -1.07
CA ASP A 58 0.96 11.14 -1.39
C ASP A 58 0.89 11.62 -2.85
N PHE A 59 -0.34 11.70 -3.37
CA PHE A 59 -0.65 12.41 -4.59
C PHE A 59 -0.78 13.91 -4.31
N GLY A 60 -0.17 14.74 -5.14
CA GLY A 60 -0.43 16.17 -5.17
C GLY A 60 -1.74 16.49 -5.92
N GLN A 61 -2.19 17.74 -5.82
CA GLN A 61 -3.46 18.17 -6.41
C GLN A 61 -3.56 17.94 -7.93
N GLU A 62 -2.48 18.21 -8.65
CA GLU A 62 -2.43 18.01 -10.10
C GLU A 62 -2.50 16.51 -10.48
N GLU A 63 -1.91 15.66 -9.66
CA GLU A 63 -1.91 14.21 -9.89
C GLU A 63 -3.28 13.61 -9.61
N LEU A 64 -4.01 14.10 -8.61
CA LEU A 64 -5.38 13.68 -8.30
C LEU A 64 -6.36 13.94 -9.46
N GLN A 65 -6.07 14.92 -10.32
CA GLN A 65 -6.89 15.26 -11.48
C GLN A 65 -6.36 14.69 -12.81
N SER A 66 -5.29 13.90 -12.76
CA SER A 66 -4.59 13.43 -13.96
C SER A 66 -5.27 12.22 -14.62
N ALA A 67 -5.11 12.11 -15.95
CA ALA A 67 -5.52 10.93 -16.70
C ALA A 67 -4.77 9.67 -16.25
N GLN A 68 -3.51 9.83 -15.84
CA GLN A 68 -2.67 8.73 -15.31
C GLN A 68 -3.29 8.10 -14.07
N LEU A 69 -3.82 8.89 -13.13
CA LEU A 69 -4.50 8.35 -11.95
C LEU A 69 -5.71 7.52 -12.34
N LYS A 70 -6.54 8.03 -13.26
CA LYS A 70 -7.72 7.29 -13.73
C LYS A 70 -7.34 5.95 -14.36
N THR A 71 -6.29 5.95 -15.19
CA THR A 71 -5.77 4.72 -15.82
C THR A 71 -5.20 3.76 -14.76
N LEU A 72 -4.48 4.27 -13.77
CA LEU A 72 -3.96 3.46 -12.67
C LEU A 72 -5.08 2.78 -11.89
N LEU A 73 -6.11 3.52 -11.48
CA LEU A 73 -7.25 2.98 -10.74
C LEU A 73 -8.01 1.90 -11.52
N ASP A 74 -8.23 2.10 -12.83
CA ASP A 74 -8.86 1.10 -13.70
C ASP A 74 -8.02 -0.18 -13.76
N LYS A 75 -6.71 -0.06 -13.96
CA LYS A 75 -5.79 -1.21 -13.99
C LYS A 75 -5.67 -1.92 -12.64
N MET A 76 -5.60 -1.18 -11.53
CA MET A 76 -5.63 -1.76 -10.18
C MET A 76 -6.92 -2.56 -9.96
N TYR A 77 -8.06 -1.99 -10.35
CA TYR A 77 -9.36 -2.67 -10.24
C TYR A 77 -9.38 -3.98 -11.05
N ARG A 78 -8.94 -3.94 -12.31
CA ARG A 78 -8.86 -5.13 -13.17
C ARG A 78 -7.90 -6.18 -12.63
N THR A 79 -6.78 -5.74 -12.04
CA THR A 79 -5.81 -6.65 -11.42
C THR A 79 -6.42 -7.34 -10.19
N LEU A 80 -7.09 -6.57 -9.32
CA LEU A 80 -7.72 -7.12 -8.12
C LEU A 80 -8.88 -8.08 -8.44
N THR A 81 -9.68 -7.76 -9.47
CA THR A 81 -10.85 -8.54 -9.87
C THR A 81 -10.56 -9.63 -10.90
N ASP A 82 -9.31 -9.80 -11.28
CA ASP A 82 -8.93 -10.91 -12.17
C ASP A 82 -9.20 -12.25 -11.46
N PRO A 83 -9.88 -13.19 -12.13
CA PRO A 83 -10.24 -14.48 -11.51
C PRO A 83 -9.04 -15.28 -10.98
N SER A 84 -7.83 -15.00 -11.48
CA SER A 84 -6.60 -15.64 -11.00
C SER A 84 -6.09 -15.06 -9.67
N GLN A 85 -6.56 -13.88 -9.23
CA GLN A 85 -6.00 -13.17 -8.07
C GLN A 85 -6.67 -13.54 -6.73
N ASP A 86 -7.99 -13.72 -6.70
CA ASP A 86 -8.77 -13.98 -5.48
C ASP A 86 -8.41 -13.02 -4.32
N GLY A 87 -8.23 -11.72 -4.65
CA GLY A 87 -7.87 -10.69 -3.69
C GLY A 87 -9.07 -9.89 -3.21
N VAL A 88 -9.00 -9.37 -1.99
CA VAL A 88 -10.04 -8.51 -1.39
C VAL A 88 -9.55 -7.06 -1.20
N GLY A 89 -8.27 -6.83 -1.42
CA GLY A 89 -7.61 -5.53 -1.41
C GLY A 89 -6.32 -5.57 -2.21
N ILE A 90 -5.86 -4.40 -2.65
CA ILE A 90 -4.59 -4.21 -3.34
C ILE A 90 -4.04 -2.81 -3.09
N ALA A 91 -2.76 -2.72 -2.80
CA ALA A 91 -2.02 -1.47 -2.65
C ALA A 91 -1.11 -1.21 -3.87
N ALA A 92 -0.94 0.06 -4.23
CA ALA A 92 -0.15 0.43 -5.40
C ALA A 92 1.32 -0.07 -5.38
N PRO A 93 2.03 -0.20 -4.25
CA PRO A 93 3.35 -0.85 -4.22
C PRO A 93 3.34 -2.29 -4.76
N GLN A 94 2.24 -3.02 -4.60
CA GLN A 94 2.12 -4.39 -5.11
C GLN A 94 2.11 -4.47 -6.64
N ILE A 95 1.85 -3.35 -7.32
CA ILE A 95 1.91 -3.24 -8.78
C ILE A 95 3.03 -2.30 -9.26
N GLY A 96 4.04 -2.07 -8.41
CA GLY A 96 5.25 -1.34 -8.78
C GLY A 96 5.19 0.18 -8.65
N ILE A 97 4.20 0.72 -7.97
CA ILE A 97 3.97 2.16 -7.84
C ILE A 97 3.90 2.56 -6.37
N ASN A 98 4.93 3.24 -5.86
CA ASN A 98 4.98 3.68 -4.46
C ASN A 98 4.17 4.97 -4.24
N ARG A 99 2.85 4.88 -4.40
CA ARG A 99 1.86 5.93 -4.16
C ARG A 99 0.83 5.49 -3.13
N ARG A 100 0.37 6.44 -2.30
CA ARG A 100 -0.63 6.16 -1.27
C ARG A 100 -2.03 6.00 -1.87
N VAL A 101 -2.26 4.86 -2.50
CA VAL A 101 -3.57 4.43 -2.97
C VAL A 101 -3.74 2.95 -2.75
N ILE A 102 -4.93 2.58 -2.28
CA ILE A 102 -5.38 1.21 -2.12
C ILE A 102 -6.76 1.05 -2.73
N LEU A 103 -7.10 -0.16 -3.15
CA LEU A 103 -8.47 -0.58 -3.42
C LEU A 103 -8.87 -1.61 -2.37
N VAL A 104 -10.08 -1.47 -1.83
CA VAL A 104 -10.60 -2.37 -0.78
C VAL A 104 -12.02 -2.79 -1.12
N MET A 105 -12.31 -4.09 -1.01
CA MET A 105 -13.66 -4.63 -1.02
C MET A 105 -14.32 -4.33 0.33
N ARG A 106 -15.44 -3.62 0.30
CA ARG A 106 -16.14 -3.09 1.48
C ARG A 106 -17.23 -4.06 1.94
N TYR A 107 -16.85 -5.10 2.67
CA TYR A 107 -17.78 -6.07 3.27
C TYR A 107 -18.77 -5.45 4.28
N ASP A 108 -18.45 -4.27 4.78
CA ASP A 108 -19.30 -3.48 5.68
C ASP A 108 -20.34 -2.61 4.93
N LYS A 109 -20.36 -2.66 3.58
CA LYS A 109 -21.31 -1.92 2.74
C LYS A 109 -22.20 -2.88 1.93
N PRO A 110 -23.47 -2.51 1.66
CA PRO A 110 -24.34 -3.29 0.79
C PRO A 110 -23.74 -3.48 -0.60
N GLY A 111 -23.74 -4.72 -1.10
CA GLY A 111 -23.18 -5.06 -2.41
C GLY A 111 -21.67 -5.19 -2.46
N GLU A 112 -20.99 -5.06 -1.33
CA GLU A 112 -19.55 -5.28 -1.16
C GLU A 112 -18.71 -4.58 -2.25
N PRO A 113 -18.88 -3.26 -2.48
CA PRO A 113 -18.20 -2.56 -3.55
C PRO A 113 -16.69 -2.52 -3.32
N ILE A 114 -15.92 -2.58 -4.41
CA ILE A 114 -14.48 -2.28 -4.40
C ILE A 114 -14.32 -0.78 -4.60
N GLU A 115 -13.73 -0.09 -3.62
CA GLU A 115 -13.58 1.35 -3.62
C GLU A 115 -12.11 1.77 -3.55
N PRO A 116 -11.71 2.84 -4.27
CA PRO A 116 -10.37 3.42 -4.19
C PRO A 116 -10.25 4.46 -3.07
N TYR A 117 -9.08 4.44 -2.39
CA TYR A 117 -8.74 5.32 -1.27
C TYR A 117 -7.39 5.98 -1.54
N LEU A 118 -7.39 7.27 -1.87
CA LEU A 118 -6.20 8.06 -2.20
C LEU A 118 -5.68 8.79 -0.96
N ASN A 119 -4.37 8.90 -0.82
CA ASN A 119 -3.72 9.55 0.33
C ASN A 119 -4.27 9.05 1.67
N ILE A 120 -4.59 7.75 1.70
CA ILE A 120 -5.21 7.08 2.85
C ILE A 120 -4.27 7.06 4.06
N GLN A 121 -4.84 7.33 5.23
CA GLN A 121 -4.19 7.19 6.53
C GLN A 121 -5.15 6.53 7.52
N ILE A 122 -4.60 5.75 8.45
CA ILE A 122 -5.32 5.26 9.61
C ILE A 122 -5.09 6.26 10.75
N ASP A 123 -6.13 7.02 11.10
CA ASP A 123 -6.07 8.05 12.14
C ASP A 123 -6.10 7.46 13.54
N SER A 124 -6.87 6.36 13.72
CA SER A 124 -6.93 5.64 14.99
C SER A 124 -7.34 4.18 14.82
N LEU A 125 -6.85 3.38 15.73
CA LEU A 125 -7.06 1.94 15.86
C LEU A 125 -7.91 1.73 17.13
N LEU A 126 -9.04 1.04 17.03
CA LEU A 126 -10.07 0.99 18.07
C LEU A 126 -10.44 -0.45 18.43
N GLY A 127 -10.63 -0.69 19.72
CA GLY A 127 -10.92 -2.01 20.30
C GLY A 127 -9.65 -2.76 20.73
N GLU A 128 -9.78 -4.05 20.98
CA GLU A 128 -8.65 -4.93 21.25
C GLU A 128 -8.28 -5.71 19.99
N LYS A 129 -7.00 -6.01 19.84
CA LYS A 129 -6.52 -6.79 18.70
C LYS A 129 -7.03 -8.23 18.75
N GLU A 130 -7.57 -8.69 17.65
CA GLU A 130 -8.04 -10.05 17.46
C GLU A 130 -7.16 -10.80 16.45
N PRO A 131 -6.81 -12.08 16.70
CA PRO A 131 -6.04 -12.88 15.75
C PRO A 131 -6.92 -13.31 14.58
N GLY A 132 -6.37 -13.24 13.37
CA GLY A 132 -7.03 -13.71 12.17
C GLY A 132 -6.03 -14.16 11.09
N PRO A 133 -6.44 -15.03 10.16
CA PRO A 133 -5.61 -15.47 9.07
C PRO A 133 -5.49 -14.37 8.01
N GLU A 134 -4.26 -14.12 7.56
CA GLU A 134 -3.96 -13.25 6.43
C GLU A 134 -3.14 -13.98 5.37
N GLY A 135 -3.35 -13.59 4.12
CA GLY A 135 -2.51 -13.92 2.98
C GLY A 135 -2.26 -12.66 2.17
N CYS A 136 -1.35 -12.71 1.23
CA CYS A 136 -0.99 -11.57 0.40
C CYS A 136 -0.62 -12.02 -1.01
N LEU A 137 -1.08 -11.30 -2.02
CA LEU A 137 -0.71 -11.54 -3.42
C LEU A 137 0.82 -11.43 -3.65
N SER A 138 1.49 -10.62 -2.82
CA SER A 138 2.93 -10.40 -2.90
C SER A 138 3.78 -11.43 -2.13
N LEU A 139 3.16 -12.34 -1.38
CA LEU A 139 3.84 -13.38 -0.58
C LEU A 139 3.28 -14.79 -0.82
N PRO A 140 3.17 -15.23 -2.07
CA PRO A 140 2.77 -16.62 -2.33
C PRO A 140 3.89 -17.60 -1.91
N PRO A 141 3.60 -18.77 -1.40
CA PRO A 141 2.29 -19.36 -1.04
C PRO A 141 1.96 -19.21 0.46
N TYR A 142 2.46 -18.19 1.12
CA TYR A 142 2.42 -18.07 2.57
C TYR A 142 1.09 -17.50 3.09
N ARG A 143 0.70 -17.97 4.28
CA ARG A 143 -0.36 -17.43 5.13
C ARG A 143 0.19 -17.16 6.52
N GLY A 144 -0.48 -16.30 7.30
CA GLY A 144 -0.05 -16.05 8.69
C GLY A 144 -1.23 -15.71 9.59
N ILE A 145 -1.03 -15.86 10.90
CA ILE A 145 -1.96 -15.38 11.91
C ILE A 145 -1.49 -14.01 12.39
N VAL A 146 -2.29 -12.99 12.13
CA VAL A 146 -1.99 -11.59 12.44
C VAL A 146 -3.03 -11.02 13.40
N ARG A 147 -2.59 -10.20 14.35
CA ARG A 147 -3.49 -9.52 15.27
C ARG A 147 -3.83 -8.13 14.77
N ARG A 148 -5.10 -7.91 14.39
CA ARG A 148 -5.61 -6.62 13.91
C ARG A 148 -6.67 -6.04 14.83
N TYR A 149 -6.83 -4.73 14.76
CA TYR A 149 -7.92 -4.05 15.45
C TYR A 149 -9.23 -4.25 14.70
N PRO A 150 -10.36 -4.51 15.39
CA PRO A 150 -11.64 -4.75 14.73
C PRO A 150 -12.28 -3.49 14.14
N ARG A 151 -11.78 -2.31 14.49
CA ARG A 151 -12.29 -1.02 14.03
C ARG A 151 -11.15 -0.05 13.79
N VAL A 152 -11.28 0.77 12.73
CA VAL A 152 -10.35 1.85 12.39
C VAL A 152 -11.11 3.12 12.07
N GLN A 153 -10.52 4.28 12.37
CA GLN A 153 -10.89 5.54 11.77
C GLN A 153 -9.87 5.87 10.70
N ILE A 154 -10.34 6.20 9.50
CA ILE A 154 -9.51 6.49 8.34
C ILE A 154 -9.81 7.88 7.81
N SER A 155 -8.79 8.54 7.26
CA SER A 155 -8.93 9.73 6.43
C SER A 155 -8.31 9.48 5.06
N TYR A 156 -8.95 9.98 4.00
CA TYR A 156 -8.52 9.77 2.62
C TYR A 156 -9.11 10.81 1.68
N VAL A 157 -8.68 10.80 0.44
CA VAL A 157 -9.25 11.61 -0.64
C VAL A 157 -9.94 10.68 -1.65
N ARG A 158 -11.16 11.03 -2.05
CA ARG A 158 -11.87 10.33 -3.14
C ARG A 158 -11.26 10.68 -4.50
N PRO A 159 -11.53 9.89 -5.57
CA PRO A 159 -11.07 10.20 -6.92
C PRO A 159 -11.56 11.54 -7.48
N ASP A 160 -12.65 12.09 -6.94
CA ASP A 160 -13.16 13.43 -7.27
C ASP A 160 -12.45 14.56 -6.52
N GLY A 161 -11.46 14.22 -5.66
CA GLY A 161 -10.72 15.19 -4.84
C GLY A 161 -11.36 15.53 -3.48
N THR A 162 -12.50 14.91 -3.15
CA THR A 162 -13.20 15.17 -1.87
C THR A 162 -12.48 14.49 -0.71
N PRO A 163 -12.07 15.24 0.34
CA PRO A 163 -11.54 14.64 1.56
C PRO A 163 -12.67 14.01 2.39
N VAL A 164 -12.39 12.85 2.96
CA VAL A 164 -13.34 12.06 3.75
C VAL A 164 -12.66 11.51 4.98
N THR A 165 -13.42 11.47 6.08
CA THR A 165 -13.04 10.73 7.31
C THR A 165 -14.22 9.83 7.66
N GLU A 166 -13.96 8.55 7.86
CA GLU A 166 -14.99 7.58 8.25
C GLU A 166 -14.46 6.51 9.21
N LYS A 167 -15.39 5.85 9.90
CA LYS A 167 -15.09 4.66 10.71
C LYS A 167 -15.41 3.42 9.90
N VAL A 168 -14.54 2.42 9.98
CA VAL A 168 -14.69 1.12 9.31
C VAL A 168 -14.57 0.03 10.36
N GLU A 169 -15.39 -1.02 10.24
CA GLU A 169 -15.47 -2.11 11.22
C GLU A 169 -15.35 -3.48 10.54
N GLY A 170 -15.10 -4.50 11.36
CA GLY A 170 -15.07 -5.89 10.96
C GLY A 170 -13.95 -6.23 9.97
N TYR A 171 -14.23 -7.13 9.02
CA TYR A 171 -13.22 -7.60 8.08
C TYR A 171 -12.67 -6.50 7.16
N SER A 172 -13.51 -5.54 6.76
CA SER A 172 -13.03 -4.36 6.02
C SER A 172 -11.95 -3.60 6.80
N ALA A 173 -12.09 -3.44 8.12
CA ALA A 173 -11.06 -2.79 8.94
C ALA A 173 -9.73 -3.57 8.96
N VAL A 174 -9.78 -4.91 8.90
CA VAL A 174 -8.58 -5.76 8.76
C VAL A 174 -7.90 -5.50 7.41
N ILE A 175 -8.67 -5.48 6.31
CA ILE A 175 -8.15 -5.22 4.97
C ILE A 175 -7.48 -3.84 4.91
N PHE A 176 -8.12 -2.79 5.44
CA PHE A 176 -7.52 -1.45 5.50
C PHE A 176 -6.16 -1.44 6.20
N GLN A 177 -6.03 -2.15 7.33
CA GLN A 177 -4.77 -2.24 8.06
C GLN A 177 -3.69 -2.98 7.24
N HIS A 178 -4.08 -4.05 6.51
CA HIS A 178 -3.18 -4.79 5.64
C HIS A 178 -2.68 -3.93 4.48
N GLU A 179 -3.60 -3.28 3.77
CA GLU A 179 -3.24 -2.47 2.60
C GLU A 179 -2.48 -1.19 2.97
N CYS A 180 -2.79 -0.56 4.10
CA CYS A 180 -2.03 0.58 4.60
C CYS A 180 -0.60 0.19 5.04
N ASP A 181 -0.41 -1.01 5.59
CA ASP A 181 0.93 -1.53 5.89
C ASP A 181 1.78 -1.60 4.60
N HIS A 182 1.23 -2.04 3.47
CA HIS A 182 1.94 -2.03 2.19
C HIS A 182 2.39 -0.63 1.77
N LEU A 183 1.60 0.40 2.05
CA LEU A 183 1.96 1.79 1.74
C LEU A 183 3.15 2.28 2.58
N ASP A 184 3.37 1.68 3.73
CA ASP A 184 4.47 2.00 4.65
C ASP A 184 5.64 0.99 4.54
N GLY A 185 5.62 0.12 3.52
CA GLY A 185 6.65 -0.89 3.28
C GLY A 185 6.65 -2.04 4.29
N ILE A 186 5.55 -2.23 5.00
CA ILE A 186 5.34 -3.29 5.98
C ILE A 186 4.55 -4.43 5.33
N LEU A 187 4.95 -5.66 5.59
CA LEU A 187 4.24 -6.85 5.14
C LEU A 187 3.57 -7.54 6.34
N TYR A 188 2.47 -8.25 6.10
CA TYR A 188 1.77 -8.94 7.19
C TYR A 188 2.69 -9.91 7.97
N THR A 189 3.71 -10.48 7.31
CA THR A 189 4.72 -11.36 7.94
C THR A 189 5.56 -10.65 9.01
N ASP A 190 5.67 -9.33 8.95
CA ASP A 190 6.38 -8.54 9.97
C ASP A 190 5.56 -8.40 11.27
N ARG A 191 4.25 -8.69 11.19
CA ARG A 191 3.30 -8.59 12.30
C ARG A 191 2.74 -9.94 12.73
N ALA A 192 2.95 -10.98 11.94
CA ALA A 192 2.34 -12.29 12.17
C ALA A 192 2.92 -12.98 13.41
N ASP A 193 2.04 -13.54 14.24
CA ASP A 193 2.41 -14.44 15.34
C ASP A 193 2.98 -15.76 14.79
N THR A 194 2.47 -16.19 13.62
CA THR A 194 2.86 -17.44 12.95
C THR A 194 2.72 -17.27 11.44
N VAL A 195 3.66 -17.84 10.69
CA VAL A 195 3.61 -17.92 9.21
C VAL A 195 3.73 -19.40 8.80
N TYR A 196 2.89 -19.82 7.85
CA TYR A 196 2.86 -21.19 7.35
C TYR A 196 2.61 -21.22 5.83
N VAL A 197 2.92 -22.34 5.20
CA VAL A 197 2.67 -22.55 3.77
C VAL A 197 1.22 -23.00 3.58
N ASN A 198 0.50 -22.35 2.66
CA ASN A 198 -0.80 -22.84 2.18
C ASN A 198 -0.53 -23.94 1.15
N GLU A 199 -0.71 -25.20 1.54
CA GLU A 199 -0.47 -26.35 0.69
C GLU A 199 -1.39 -26.42 -0.55
N ASN A 200 -2.56 -25.78 -0.47
CA ASN A 200 -3.54 -25.73 -1.56
C ASN A 200 -3.28 -24.55 -2.53
N TRP A 201 -2.33 -23.69 -2.22
CA TRP A 201 -2.10 -22.44 -2.95
C TRP A 201 -1.93 -22.65 -4.47
N ALA A 202 -1.16 -23.65 -4.89
CA ALA A 202 -0.90 -23.92 -6.30
C ALA A 202 -2.19 -24.33 -7.06
N ALA A 203 -3.08 -25.10 -6.42
CA ALA A 203 -4.36 -25.49 -7.00
C ALA A 203 -5.34 -24.33 -7.05
N GLU A 204 -5.33 -23.44 -6.05
CA GLU A 204 -6.15 -22.22 -5.99
C GLU A 204 -5.73 -21.18 -7.05
N ARG A 205 -4.49 -21.28 -7.58
CA ARG A 205 -3.85 -20.28 -8.44
C ARG A 205 -3.28 -20.84 -9.74
N GLU A 206 -3.86 -21.89 -10.28
CA GLU A 206 -3.33 -22.63 -11.45
C GLU A 206 -3.07 -21.75 -12.68
N ASN A 207 -3.84 -20.66 -12.85
CA ASN A 207 -3.73 -19.74 -14.00
C ASN A 207 -2.98 -18.45 -13.70
N PHE A 208 -2.40 -18.30 -12.52
CA PHE A 208 -1.70 -17.08 -12.16
C PHE A 208 -0.23 -17.10 -12.62
N SER A 209 0.18 -16.09 -13.39
CA SER A 209 1.57 -15.92 -13.81
C SER A 209 2.29 -14.89 -12.96
N TYR A 210 3.43 -15.31 -12.38
CA TYR A 210 4.38 -14.43 -11.69
C TYR A 210 5.55 -14.03 -12.60
N GLU A 211 5.40 -14.16 -13.91
CA GLU A 211 6.45 -13.76 -14.82
C GLU A 211 6.61 -12.24 -14.86
N LYS A 212 7.82 -11.80 -14.59
CA LYS A 212 8.18 -10.39 -14.63
C LYS A 212 8.25 -9.92 -16.07
N PRO A 213 7.55 -8.85 -16.47
CA PRO A 213 7.65 -8.32 -17.83
C PRO A 213 9.09 -7.94 -18.19
N GLY A 214 9.53 -8.20 -19.42
CA GLY A 214 10.90 -7.94 -19.86
C GLY A 214 11.33 -6.47 -19.80
N TRP A 215 10.38 -5.53 -19.78
CA TRP A 215 10.62 -4.07 -19.64
C TRP A 215 10.65 -3.60 -18.16
N TRP A 216 10.31 -4.47 -17.21
CA TRP A 216 10.31 -4.16 -15.79
C TRP A 216 11.72 -4.15 -15.22
N ARG A 217 12.05 -3.17 -14.39
CA ARG A 217 13.37 -3.00 -13.75
C ARG A 217 13.63 -3.93 -12.58
#